data_20d94e0e2d3c71054cb0df149d0f2281
#
_entry.id   20d94e0e2d3c71054cb0df149d0f2281
#
_cell.length_a   1.000
_cell.length_b   1.000
_cell.length_c   1.000
_cell.angle_alpha   90.00
_cell.angle_beta   90.00
_cell.angle_gamma   90.00
#
_symmetry.space_group_name_H-M   'P 1'
#
loop_
_entity.id
_entity.type
_entity.pdbx_description
1 polymer ?
#
loop_
_entity_poly.entity_id
_entity_poly.type
_entity_poly.pdbx_seq_one_letter_code
_entity_poly.pdbx_strand_id
1 'polypeptide(L)'
;MNEDDQPLCEQLLLLLLNSDGKPVVGRTTGYLLAGALLADLVLRGRVDIAGPSEMVEPGRVLVRGTMPTGDALVDTALHRVRTHQGAEPSTVIGPLSKGTRTAVLERLTGAGIVRVSNRTVLGLFPVRSWPLVLPWHAARAKLAVQATVEHGSSPDTETAMLISLLLAGGVLHQVQPTTDCRAQILRVQHLVQDNWVAAATRKALQDNGAVAAGLVDLPGFLGS
;
A
#
# COMPACT_ATOMS: atom_id res chain seq x y z
N MET A 1 17.71 12.02 -2.74
CA MET A 1 16.95 10.78 -2.54
C MET A 1 17.07 10.03 -3.86
N ASN A 2 17.80 8.92 -3.89
CA ASN A 2 17.91 8.10 -5.10
C ASN A 2 16.54 7.48 -5.37
N GLU A 3 16.15 7.40 -6.66
CA GLU A 3 14.87 6.79 -7.07
C GLU A 3 14.74 5.32 -6.63
N ASP A 4 15.85 4.63 -6.44
CA ASP A 4 15.91 3.24 -6.00
C ASP A 4 15.64 3.04 -4.49
N ASP A 5 15.52 4.10 -3.70
CA ASP A 5 15.26 4.03 -2.25
C ASP A 5 13.93 4.67 -1.83
N GLN A 6 13.01 4.84 -2.80
CA GLN A 6 11.69 5.40 -2.51
C GLN A 6 10.81 4.36 -1.82
N PRO A 7 10.32 4.61 -0.57
CA PRO A 7 9.46 3.67 0.13
C PRO A 7 8.21 3.28 -0.65
N LEU A 8 7.77 2.03 -0.51
CA LEU A 8 6.57 1.51 -1.17
C LEU A 8 5.32 2.35 -0.89
N CYS A 9 5.21 2.92 0.32
CA CYS A 9 4.08 3.76 0.68
C CYS A 9 4.01 5.05 -0.16
N GLU A 10 5.15 5.62 -0.58
CA GLU A 10 5.19 6.76 -1.49
C GLU A 10 4.82 6.35 -2.91
N GLN A 11 5.43 5.27 -3.42
CA GLN A 11 5.12 4.72 -4.73
C GLN A 11 3.62 4.39 -4.85
N LEU A 12 3.07 3.72 -3.83
CA LEU A 12 1.65 3.38 -3.78
C LEU A 12 0.75 4.63 -3.77
N LEU A 13 1.10 5.66 -2.96
CA LEU A 13 0.30 6.88 -2.96
C LEU A 13 0.32 7.56 -4.32
N LEU A 14 1.47 7.63 -4.99
CA LEU A 14 1.58 8.22 -6.33
C LEU A 14 0.73 7.45 -7.36
N LEU A 15 0.66 6.12 -7.27
CA LEU A 15 -0.22 5.29 -8.10
C LEU A 15 -1.72 5.56 -7.81
N LEU A 16 -2.06 5.89 -6.57
CA LEU A 16 -3.43 6.16 -6.14
C LEU A 16 -3.87 7.60 -6.38
N LEU A 17 -3.00 8.52 -6.82
CA LEU A 17 -3.39 9.86 -7.20
C LEU A 17 -3.88 9.89 -8.67
N ASN A 18 -5.07 10.48 -8.88
CA ASN A 18 -5.56 10.76 -10.22
C ASN A 18 -4.85 11.97 -10.84
N SER A 19 -5.18 12.32 -12.08
CA SER A 19 -4.63 13.48 -12.81
C SER A 19 -4.78 14.82 -12.07
N ASP A 20 -5.82 14.95 -11.24
CA ASP A 20 -6.06 16.15 -10.43
C ASP A 20 -5.29 16.15 -9.11
N GLY A 21 -4.54 15.10 -8.80
CA GLY A 21 -3.84 14.92 -7.54
C GLY A 21 -4.77 14.59 -6.37
N LYS A 22 -5.92 13.95 -6.64
CA LYS A 22 -6.82 13.44 -5.61
C LYS A 22 -6.67 11.93 -5.50
N PRO A 23 -6.65 11.36 -4.30
CA PRO A 23 -6.69 9.91 -4.16
C PRO A 23 -7.96 9.33 -4.77
N VAL A 24 -7.81 8.29 -5.59
CA VAL A 24 -8.94 7.59 -6.23
C VAL A 24 -9.84 6.88 -5.21
N VAL A 25 -9.31 6.57 -4.01
CA VAL A 25 -10.03 5.91 -2.91
C VAL A 25 -9.81 6.64 -1.59
N GLY A 26 -10.89 7.13 -0.97
CA GLY A 26 -10.84 7.97 0.22
C GLY A 26 -10.27 7.28 1.46
N ARG A 27 -11.11 6.57 2.22
CA ARG A 27 -10.74 5.90 3.48
C ARG A 27 -9.78 4.73 3.29
N THR A 28 -9.91 4.00 2.21
CA THR A 28 -9.08 2.85 1.85
C THR A 28 -7.60 3.23 1.70
N THR A 29 -7.30 4.44 1.22
CA THR A 29 -5.91 4.92 1.02
C THR A 29 -5.06 4.79 2.29
N GLY A 30 -5.58 5.17 3.45
CA GLY A 30 -4.80 5.10 4.71
C GLY A 30 -4.39 3.67 5.08
N TYR A 31 -5.28 2.71 4.91
CA TYR A 31 -5.00 1.29 5.17
C TYR A 31 -4.03 0.70 4.15
N LEU A 32 -4.15 1.06 2.88
CA LEU A 32 -3.21 0.63 1.84
C LEU A 32 -1.80 1.15 2.08
N LEU A 33 -1.67 2.43 2.48
CA LEU A 33 -0.37 3.00 2.84
C LEU A 33 0.22 2.38 4.10
N ALA A 34 -0.61 1.98 5.07
CA ALA A 34 -0.17 1.21 6.24
C ALA A 34 0.35 -0.17 5.84
N GLY A 35 -0.35 -0.86 4.93
CA GLY A 35 0.13 -2.11 4.34
C GLY A 35 1.46 -1.93 3.61
N ALA A 36 1.63 -0.86 2.86
CA ALA A 36 2.88 -0.56 2.17
C ALA A 36 4.04 -0.28 3.14
N LEU A 37 3.81 0.43 4.25
CA LEU A 37 4.82 0.60 5.30
C LEU A 37 5.19 -0.72 5.98
N LEU A 38 4.20 -1.60 6.21
CA LEU A 38 4.47 -2.93 6.74
C LEU A 38 5.28 -3.76 5.75
N ALA A 39 4.97 -3.65 4.44
CA ALA A 39 5.74 -4.27 3.37
C ALA A 39 7.19 -3.76 3.32
N ASP A 40 7.41 -2.46 3.43
CA ASP A 40 8.75 -1.87 3.55
C ASP A 40 9.55 -2.48 4.70
N LEU A 41 8.91 -2.68 5.86
CA LEU A 41 9.55 -3.30 7.03
C LEU A 41 9.89 -4.77 6.79
N VAL A 42 9.04 -5.51 6.07
CA VAL A 42 9.27 -6.91 5.69
C VAL A 42 10.44 -7.01 4.71
N LEU A 43 10.44 -6.21 3.66
CA LEU A 43 11.50 -6.20 2.65
C LEU A 43 12.87 -5.84 3.24
N ARG A 44 12.88 -4.98 4.26
CA ARG A 44 14.09 -4.60 5.02
C ARG A 44 14.46 -5.61 6.11
N GLY A 45 13.74 -6.74 6.25
CA GLY A 45 13.97 -7.77 7.24
C GLY A 45 13.76 -7.30 8.69
N ARG A 46 12.96 -6.27 8.92
CA ARG A 46 12.67 -5.74 10.26
C ARG A 46 11.47 -6.40 10.92
N VAL A 47 10.51 -6.86 10.12
CA VAL A 47 9.27 -7.48 10.58
C VAL A 47 8.99 -8.73 9.73
N ASP A 48 8.41 -9.74 10.36
CA ASP A 48 7.97 -10.97 9.72
C ASP A 48 6.78 -11.53 10.51
N ILE A 49 6.25 -12.67 10.09
CA ILE A 49 5.34 -13.49 10.89
C ILE A 49 6.10 -14.64 11.55
N ALA A 50 5.67 -15.00 12.76
CA ALA A 50 6.28 -16.09 13.51
C ALA A 50 6.06 -17.43 12.81
N GLY A 51 7.12 -18.21 12.70
CA GLY A 51 7.09 -19.59 12.22
C GLY A 51 6.78 -20.59 13.34
N PRO A 52 6.68 -21.91 13.01
CA PRO A 52 6.31 -22.95 13.97
C PRO A 52 7.32 -23.15 15.12
N SER A 53 8.59 -22.78 14.93
CA SER A 53 9.66 -22.98 15.91
C SER A 53 9.93 -21.78 16.81
N GLU A 54 9.10 -20.74 16.74
CA GLU A 54 9.32 -19.50 17.49
C GLU A 54 8.51 -19.47 18.79
N MET A 55 8.94 -18.64 19.75
CA MET A 55 8.24 -18.49 21.02
C MET A 55 6.89 -17.78 20.91
N VAL A 56 6.69 -17.05 19.82
CA VAL A 56 5.43 -16.38 19.48
C VAL A 56 4.57 -17.37 18.68
N GLU A 57 3.27 -17.35 18.89
CA GLU A 57 2.33 -18.19 18.15
C GLU A 57 2.51 -18.02 16.62
N PRO A 58 2.54 -19.14 15.86
CA PRO A 58 2.71 -19.07 14.42
C PRO A 58 1.72 -18.16 13.73
N GLY A 59 2.19 -17.39 12.73
CA GLY A 59 1.37 -16.42 12.00
C GLY A 59 1.18 -15.07 12.70
N ARG A 60 1.73 -14.88 13.91
CA ARG A 60 1.71 -13.58 14.62
C ARG A 60 2.87 -12.69 14.18
N VAL A 61 2.67 -11.38 14.31
CA VAL A 61 3.69 -10.39 13.96
C VAL A 61 4.93 -10.53 14.85
N LEU A 62 6.08 -10.65 14.21
CA LEU A 62 7.38 -10.78 14.86
C LEU A 62 8.34 -9.68 14.40
N VAL A 63 8.89 -8.91 15.34
CA VAL A 63 9.93 -7.92 15.05
C VAL A 63 11.29 -8.61 15.05
N ARG A 64 11.94 -8.63 13.90
CA ARG A 64 13.25 -9.27 13.68
C ARG A 64 14.43 -8.37 14.01
N GLY A 65 14.24 -7.07 13.94
CA GLY A 65 15.31 -6.10 14.21
C GLY A 65 14.78 -4.74 14.62
N THR A 66 15.54 -4.08 15.51
CA THR A 66 15.15 -2.78 16.09
C THR A 66 16.05 -1.64 15.62
N MET A 67 17.07 -1.93 14.82
CA MET A 67 17.95 -0.90 14.28
C MET A 67 17.20 -0.02 13.28
N PRO A 68 17.45 1.29 13.27
CA PRO A 68 16.86 2.19 12.30
C PRO A 68 17.09 1.73 10.87
N THR A 69 16.10 1.99 10.01
CA THR A 69 16.17 1.68 8.59
C THR A 69 16.87 2.77 7.79
N GLY A 70 17.07 3.94 8.40
CA GLY A 70 17.56 5.16 7.74
C GLY A 70 16.46 6.01 7.12
N ASP A 71 15.20 5.54 7.16
CA ASP A 71 14.04 6.28 6.70
C ASP A 71 13.11 6.60 7.87
N ALA A 72 12.93 7.88 8.19
CA ALA A 72 12.18 8.33 9.36
C ALA A 72 10.70 7.88 9.34
N LEU A 73 10.08 7.74 8.16
CA LEU A 73 8.71 7.29 8.03
C LEU A 73 8.59 5.78 8.33
N VAL A 74 9.52 5.00 7.77
CA VAL A 74 9.59 3.55 8.00
C VAL A 74 10.00 3.25 9.44
N ASP A 75 10.90 4.05 10.03
CA ASP A 75 11.32 3.93 11.44
C ASP A 75 10.17 4.24 12.40
N THR A 76 9.35 5.24 12.07
CA THR A 76 8.11 5.52 12.83
C THR A 76 7.14 4.35 12.76
N ALA A 77 7.00 3.72 11.58
CA ALA A 77 6.19 2.52 11.42
C ALA A 77 6.75 1.35 12.23
N LEU A 78 8.07 1.12 12.21
CA LEU A 78 8.73 0.08 13.00
C LEU A 78 8.45 0.25 14.50
N HIS A 79 8.56 1.49 15.00
CA HIS A 79 8.23 1.78 16.40
C HIS A 79 6.79 1.40 16.76
N ARG A 80 5.83 1.72 15.88
CA ARG A 80 4.41 1.34 16.10
C ARG A 80 4.20 -0.18 16.02
N VAL A 81 4.85 -0.88 15.08
CA VAL A 81 4.74 -2.35 14.99
C VAL A 81 5.30 -3.04 16.23
N ARG A 82 6.39 -2.53 16.81
CA ARG A 82 6.99 -3.08 18.04
C ARG A 82 5.99 -3.13 19.20
N THR A 83 5.10 -2.16 19.33
CA THR A 83 4.07 -2.16 20.40
C THR A 83 2.98 -3.21 20.16
N HIS A 84 2.97 -3.85 18.98
CA HIS A 84 2.00 -4.88 18.58
C HIS A 84 2.68 -6.24 18.29
N GLN A 85 3.91 -6.45 18.80
CA GLN A 85 4.58 -7.75 18.67
C GLN A 85 3.70 -8.87 19.24
N GLY A 86 3.59 -9.99 18.54
CA GLY A 86 2.71 -11.10 18.91
C GLY A 86 1.23 -10.90 18.57
N ALA A 87 0.86 -9.76 18.00
CA ALA A 87 -0.52 -9.51 17.58
C ALA A 87 -0.84 -10.18 16.23
N GLU A 88 -2.13 -10.30 15.93
CA GLU A 88 -2.58 -10.71 14.60
C GLU A 88 -2.22 -9.62 13.57
N PRO A 89 -1.68 -9.99 12.38
CA PRO A 89 -1.19 -9.03 11.39
C PRO A 89 -2.21 -7.95 11.00
N SER A 90 -3.49 -8.29 10.85
CA SER A 90 -4.56 -7.35 10.50
C SER A 90 -4.76 -6.25 11.54
N THR A 91 -4.52 -6.55 12.82
CA THR A 91 -4.70 -5.59 13.92
C THR A 91 -3.65 -4.49 13.95
N VAL A 92 -2.51 -4.70 13.29
CA VAL A 92 -1.41 -3.73 13.21
C VAL A 92 -1.69 -2.65 12.15
N ILE A 93 -2.45 -2.97 11.13
CA ILE A 93 -2.74 -2.07 10.00
C ILE A 93 -3.51 -0.81 10.45
N GLY A 94 -4.52 -0.97 11.32
CA GLY A 94 -5.31 0.15 11.84
C GLY A 94 -4.47 1.22 12.55
N PRO A 95 -3.67 0.87 13.56
CA PRO A 95 -2.72 1.79 14.19
C PRO A 95 -1.72 2.42 13.22
N LEU A 96 -1.18 1.65 12.26
CA LEU A 96 -0.28 2.17 11.24
C LEU A 96 -0.96 3.17 10.31
N SER A 97 -2.24 3.01 10.00
CA SER A 97 -2.96 3.90 9.08
C SER A 97 -3.14 5.32 9.60
N LYS A 98 -3.08 5.51 10.94
CA LYS A 98 -3.31 6.80 11.59
C LYS A 98 -2.21 7.80 11.23
N GLY A 99 -2.60 8.87 10.51
CA GLY A 99 -1.69 9.95 10.10
C GLY A 99 -0.75 9.59 8.94
N THR A 100 -0.67 8.34 8.50
CA THR A 100 0.27 7.89 7.46
C THR A 100 0.06 8.63 6.15
N ARG A 101 -1.19 8.78 5.69
CA ARG A 101 -1.47 9.53 4.47
C ARG A 101 -0.95 10.98 4.55
N THR A 102 -1.15 11.64 5.67
CA THR A 102 -0.68 13.02 5.89
C THR A 102 0.84 13.07 5.84
N ALA A 103 1.52 12.18 6.57
CA ALA A 103 2.97 12.12 6.62
C ALA A 103 3.60 11.85 5.24
N VAL A 104 3.03 10.93 4.45
CA VAL A 104 3.50 10.65 3.08
C VAL A 104 3.29 11.86 2.17
N LEU A 105 2.12 12.52 2.23
CA LEU A 105 1.85 13.72 1.42
C LEU A 105 2.77 14.89 1.80
N GLU A 106 3.04 15.09 3.07
CA GLU A 106 3.97 16.13 3.55
C GLU A 106 5.37 15.86 3.04
N ARG A 107 5.83 14.61 3.09
CA ARG A 107 7.14 14.21 2.57
C ARG A 107 7.25 14.40 1.07
N LEU A 108 6.27 13.95 0.29
CA LEU A 108 6.24 14.14 -1.17
C LEU A 108 6.17 15.62 -1.55
N THR A 109 5.45 16.43 -0.75
CA THR A 109 5.38 17.89 -0.94
C THR A 109 6.73 18.55 -0.61
N GLY A 110 7.37 18.18 0.49
CA GLY A 110 8.69 18.66 0.87
C GLY A 110 9.79 18.31 -0.13
N ALA A 111 9.68 17.15 -0.78
CA ALA A 111 10.55 16.73 -1.88
C ALA A 111 10.21 17.38 -3.24
N GLY A 112 9.13 18.18 -3.32
CA GLY A 112 8.69 18.83 -4.55
C GLY A 112 8.09 17.87 -5.60
N ILE A 113 7.81 16.62 -5.22
CA ILE A 113 7.23 15.60 -6.12
C ILE A 113 5.78 15.91 -6.43
N VAL A 114 5.04 16.37 -5.41
CA VAL A 114 3.67 16.88 -5.54
C VAL A 114 3.60 18.30 -5.00
N ARG A 115 2.59 19.07 -5.40
CA ARG A 115 2.31 20.39 -4.84
C ARG A 115 0.94 20.41 -4.20
N VAL A 116 0.77 21.18 -3.12
CA VAL A 116 -0.54 21.44 -2.56
C VAL A 116 -1.31 22.42 -3.46
N SER A 117 -2.51 22.04 -3.86
CA SER A 117 -3.44 22.88 -4.60
C SER A 117 -4.75 22.97 -3.84
N ASN A 118 -5.15 24.19 -3.49
CA ASN A 118 -6.44 24.48 -2.87
C ASN A 118 -7.34 25.08 -3.94
N ARG A 119 -8.41 24.39 -4.31
CA ARG A 119 -9.43 24.91 -5.23
C ARG A 119 -10.75 24.99 -4.50
N THR A 120 -11.52 26.00 -4.81
CA THR A 120 -12.89 26.15 -4.33
C THR A 120 -13.83 25.63 -5.41
N VAL A 121 -14.63 24.62 -5.07
CA VAL A 121 -15.65 24.07 -5.97
C VAL A 121 -16.97 24.77 -5.67
N LEU A 122 -17.66 25.25 -6.73
CA LEU A 122 -18.92 26.02 -6.64
C LEU A 122 -18.83 27.27 -5.72
N GLY A 123 -17.63 27.84 -5.56
CA GLY A 123 -17.44 29.04 -4.71
C GLY A 123 -17.58 28.82 -3.20
N LEU A 124 -17.89 27.60 -2.74
CA LEU A 124 -18.27 27.32 -1.34
C LEU A 124 -17.43 26.21 -0.69
N PHE A 125 -16.94 25.23 -1.46
CA PHE A 125 -16.29 24.04 -0.88
C PHE A 125 -14.79 24.03 -1.18
N PRO A 126 -13.91 24.24 -0.18
CA PRO A 126 -12.47 24.10 -0.38
C PRO A 126 -12.12 22.62 -0.60
N VAL A 127 -11.50 22.33 -1.75
CA VAL A 127 -11.00 21.00 -2.10
C VAL A 127 -9.49 21.06 -2.20
N ARG A 128 -8.83 20.28 -1.38
CA ARG A 128 -7.37 20.13 -1.37
C ARG A 128 -6.97 18.96 -2.26
N SER A 129 -5.99 19.19 -3.12
CA SER A 129 -5.42 18.20 -4.02
C SER A 129 -3.90 18.32 -4.09
N TRP A 130 -3.24 17.27 -4.61
CA TRP A 130 -1.78 17.16 -4.68
C TRP A 130 -1.34 16.78 -6.10
N PRO A 131 -1.49 17.69 -7.09
CA PRO A 131 -1.03 17.41 -8.45
C PRO A 131 0.45 17.08 -8.50
N LEU A 132 0.80 16.10 -9.34
CA LEU A 132 2.18 15.71 -9.60
C LEU A 132 2.94 16.86 -10.26
N VAL A 133 4.12 17.20 -9.73
CA VAL A 133 5.08 18.15 -10.31
C VAL A 133 6.15 17.37 -11.06
N LEU A 134 6.58 16.24 -10.51
CA LEU A 134 7.64 15.38 -11.05
C LEU A 134 7.04 14.02 -11.44
N PRO A 135 6.46 13.91 -12.65
CA PRO A 135 5.69 12.70 -13.04
C PRO A 135 6.54 11.43 -13.15
N TRP A 136 7.85 11.54 -13.36
CA TRP A 136 8.73 10.38 -13.45
C TRP A 136 8.83 9.57 -12.17
N HIS A 137 8.64 10.17 -10.98
CA HIS A 137 8.57 9.44 -9.71
C HIS A 137 7.41 8.44 -9.63
N ALA A 138 6.32 8.69 -10.35
CA ALA A 138 5.21 7.75 -10.47
C ALA A 138 5.38 6.81 -11.67
N ALA A 139 6.14 7.22 -12.68
CA ALA A 139 6.18 6.53 -13.98
C ALA A 139 6.79 5.13 -13.87
N ARG A 140 7.87 4.95 -13.09
CA ARG A 140 8.54 3.65 -12.90
C ARG A 140 7.57 2.63 -12.32
N ALA A 141 6.98 2.92 -11.17
CA ALA A 141 6.02 2.02 -10.52
C ALA A 141 4.80 1.77 -11.41
N LYS A 142 4.29 2.79 -12.10
CA LYS A 142 3.17 2.66 -13.02
C LYS A 142 3.48 1.73 -14.20
N LEU A 143 4.63 1.90 -14.84
CA LEU A 143 5.06 1.06 -15.97
C LEU A 143 5.32 -0.38 -15.53
N ALA A 144 5.94 -0.60 -14.36
CA ALA A 144 6.18 -1.93 -13.82
C ALA A 144 4.87 -2.66 -13.51
N VAL A 145 3.92 -2.00 -12.85
CA VAL A 145 2.57 -2.53 -12.60
C VAL A 145 1.87 -2.83 -13.92
N GLN A 146 1.90 -1.90 -14.89
CA GLN A 146 1.29 -2.09 -16.19
C GLN A 146 1.88 -3.28 -16.95
N ALA A 147 3.20 -3.40 -17.01
CA ALA A 147 3.88 -4.51 -17.69
C ALA A 147 3.48 -5.87 -17.12
N THR A 148 3.35 -5.97 -15.81
CA THR A 148 2.91 -7.22 -15.15
C THR A 148 1.43 -7.50 -15.43
N VAL A 149 0.58 -6.50 -15.24
CA VAL A 149 -0.88 -6.66 -15.27
C VAL A 149 -1.41 -6.85 -16.69
N GLU A 150 -0.89 -6.12 -17.68
CA GLU A 150 -1.33 -6.19 -19.07
C GLU A 150 -0.57 -7.23 -19.89
N HIS A 151 0.75 -7.31 -19.72
CA HIS A 151 1.61 -8.13 -20.55
C HIS A 151 2.09 -9.42 -19.89
N GLY A 152 1.80 -9.63 -18.60
CA GLY A 152 2.21 -10.84 -17.87
C GLY A 152 3.70 -10.91 -17.59
N SER A 153 4.41 -9.78 -17.60
CA SER A 153 5.82 -9.73 -17.23
C SER A 153 6.00 -10.17 -15.77
N SER A 154 7.07 -10.90 -15.48
CA SER A 154 7.40 -11.26 -14.09
C SER A 154 7.80 -10.00 -13.31
N PRO A 155 7.08 -9.67 -12.22
CA PRO A 155 7.40 -8.51 -11.40
C PRO A 155 8.63 -8.78 -10.51
N ASP A 156 9.35 -7.72 -10.17
CA ASP A 156 10.23 -7.74 -9.02
C ASP A 156 9.41 -7.77 -7.70
N THR A 157 10.09 -7.95 -6.57
CA THR A 157 9.45 -8.09 -5.27
C THR A 157 8.64 -6.86 -4.87
N GLU A 158 9.13 -5.66 -5.15
CA GLU A 158 8.44 -4.40 -4.86
C GLU A 158 7.16 -4.25 -5.70
N THR A 159 7.26 -4.49 -7.00
CA THR A 159 6.12 -4.45 -7.92
C THR A 159 5.07 -5.51 -7.54
N ALA A 160 5.49 -6.72 -7.20
CA ALA A 160 4.58 -7.77 -6.72
C ALA A 160 3.85 -7.34 -5.46
N MET A 161 4.54 -6.67 -4.52
CA MET A 161 3.95 -6.15 -3.29
C MET A 161 2.94 -5.02 -3.58
N LEU A 162 3.27 -4.08 -4.47
CA LEU A 162 2.36 -3.01 -4.89
C LEU A 162 1.08 -3.58 -5.52
N ILE A 163 1.19 -4.52 -6.45
CA ILE A 163 0.05 -5.18 -7.08
C ILE A 163 -0.80 -5.91 -6.05
N SER A 164 -0.17 -6.63 -5.12
CA SER A 164 -0.87 -7.34 -4.04
C SER A 164 -1.67 -6.41 -3.15
N LEU A 165 -1.13 -5.23 -2.81
CA LEU A 165 -1.84 -4.22 -2.03
C LEU A 165 -2.99 -3.57 -2.82
N LEU A 166 -2.79 -3.29 -4.11
CA LEU A 166 -3.85 -2.76 -4.99
C LEU A 166 -5.01 -3.76 -5.12
N LEU A 167 -4.71 -5.07 -5.22
CA LEU A 167 -5.71 -6.14 -5.20
C LEU A 167 -6.39 -6.25 -3.83
N ALA A 168 -5.63 -6.19 -2.73
CA ALA A 168 -6.17 -6.24 -1.37
C ALA A 168 -7.20 -5.13 -1.12
N GLY A 169 -6.96 -3.93 -1.68
CA GLY A 169 -7.87 -2.80 -1.61
C GLY A 169 -8.99 -2.80 -2.65
N GLY A 170 -8.97 -3.72 -3.63
CA GLY A 170 -9.93 -3.72 -4.72
C GLY A 170 -9.82 -2.52 -5.67
N VAL A 171 -8.62 -1.93 -5.77
CA VAL A 171 -8.40 -0.65 -6.47
C VAL A 171 -7.52 -0.77 -7.71
N LEU A 172 -7.11 -1.99 -8.07
CA LEU A 172 -6.23 -2.22 -9.22
C LEU A 172 -6.81 -1.64 -10.52
N HIS A 173 -8.11 -1.83 -10.77
CA HIS A 173 -8.80 -1.31 -11.96
C HIS A 173 -8.86 0.22 -12.02
N GLN A 174 -8.73 0.91 -10.87
CA GLN A 174 -8.70 2.38 -10.82
C GLN A 174 -7.32 2.94 -11.17
N VAL A 175 -6.28 2.15 -10.88
CA VAL A 175 -4.88 2.49 -11.19
C VAL A 175 -4.53 2.06 -12.63
N GLN A 176 -5.04 0.91 -13.05
CA GLN A 176 -4.89 0.34 -14.39
C GLN A 176 -6.27 0.03 -14.99
N PRO A 177 -6.95 1.03 -15.59
CA PRO A 177 -8.25 0.82 -16.20
C PRO A 177 -8.17 -0.18 -17.35
N THR A 178 -9.13 -1.13 -17.37
CA THR A 178 -9.24 -2.15 -18.40
C THR A 178 -10.70 -2.44 -18.70
N THR A 179 -10.98 -2.95 -19.89
CA THR A 179 -12.31 -3.43 -20.28
C THR A 179 -12.64 -4.81 -19.69
N ASP A 180 -11.62 -5.59 -19.32
CA ASP A 180 -11.75 -6.90 -18.69
C ASP A 180 -11.03 -6.96 -17.34
N CYS A 181 -11.69 -6.40 -16.31
CA CYS A 181 -11.18 -6.41 -14.94
C CYS A 181 -10.98 -7.83 -14.40
N ARG A 182 -11.84 -8.78 -14.83
CA ARG A 182 -11.74 -10.16 -14.35
C ARG A 182 -10.48 -10.86 -14.87
N ALA A 183 -10.21 -10.77 -16.18
CA ALA A 183 -9.00 -11.35 -16.75
C ALA A 183 -7.73 -10.70 -16.16
N GLN A 184 -7.77 -9.39 -15.91
CA GLN A 184 -6.69 -8.65 -15.26
C GLN A 184 -6.40 -9.22 -13.87
N ILE A 185 -7.42 -9.40 -13.04
CA ILE A 185 -7.26 -9.93 -11.67
C ILE A 185 -6.77 -11.39 -11.71
N LEU A 186 -7.37 -12.24 -12.56
CA LEU A 186 -6.97 -13.64 -12.69
C LEU A 186 -5.49 -13.81 -13.06
N ARG A 187 -4.96 -12.89 -13.87
CA ARG A 187 -3.54 -12.92 -14.28
C ARG A 187 -2.57 -12.72 -13.12
N VAL A 188 -2.92 -11.88 -12.15
CA VAL A 188 -2.01 -11.47 -11.07
C VAL A 188 -2.43 -11.97 -9.69
N GLN A 189 -3.54 -12.71 -9.57
CA GLN A 189 -4.03 -13.19 -8.27
C GLN A 189 -3.04 -14.09 -7.54
N HIS A 190 -2.20 -14.83 -8.27
CA HIS A 190 -1.17 -15.70 -7.68
C HIS A 190 -0.14 -14.91 -6.86
N LEU A 191 0.08 -13.62 -7.15
CA LEU A 191 1.00 -12.77 -6.40
C LEU A 191 0.54 -12.48 -4.96
N VAL A 192 -0.75 -12.71 -4.69
CA VAL A 192 -1.36 -12.40 -3.38
C VAL A 192 -1.45 -13.64 -2.51
N GLN A 193 -1.42 -14.84 -3.09
CA GLN A 193 -1.70 -16.09 -2.37
C GLN A 193 -0.77 -16.32 -1.17
N ASP A 194 0.51 -15.96 -1.30
CA ASP A 194 1.50 -16.13 -0.24
C ASP A 194 1.90 -14.79 0.43
N ASN A 195 1.16 -13.70 0.13
CA ASN A 195 1.47 -12.37 0.63
C ASN A 195 0.66 -12.06 1.89
N TRP A 196 1.20 -12.41 3.05
CA TRP A 196 0.54 -12.18 4.32
C TRP A 196 0.26 -10.69 4.63
N VAL A 197 1.10 -9.75 4.12
CA VAL A 197 0.88 -8.30 4.29
C VAL A 197 -0.38 -7.86 3.54
N ALA A 198 -0.56 -8.34 2.31
CA ALA A 198 -1.76 -8.06 1.53
C ALA A 198 -3.01 -8.68 2.18
N ALA A 199 -2.90 -9.91 2.67
CA ALA A 199 -3.99 -10.58 3.39
C ALA A 199 -4.37 -9.81 4.68
N ALA A 200 -3.39 -9.39 5.48
CA ALA A 200 -3.59 -8.58 6.67
C ALA A 200 -4.25 -7.23 6.35
N THR A 201 -3.79 -6.57 5.28
CA THR A 201 -4.35 -5.29 4.83
C THR A 201 -5.80 -5.44 4.39
N ARG A 202 -6.11 -6.48 3.62
CA ARG A 202 -7.49 -6.81 3.20
C ARG A 202 -8.39 -7.04 4.40
N LYS A 203 -7.97 -7.90 5.33
CA LYS A 203 -8.75 -8.20 6.54
C LYS A 203 -9.01 -6.92 7.35
N ALA A 204 -8.01 -6.09 7.55
CA ALA A 204 -8.18 -4.81 8.25
C ALA A 204 -9.17 -3.87 7.52
N LEU A 205 -9.17 -3.83 6.20
CA LEU A 205 -10.13 -3.07 5.40
C LEU A 205 -11.56 -3.59 5.58
N GLN A 206 -11.74 -4.91 5.58
CA GLN A 206 -13.05 -5.56 5.78
C GLN A 206 -13.59 -5.29 7.18
N ASP A 207 -12.78 -5.52 8.22
CA ASP A 207 -13.14 -5.34 9.63
C ASP A 207 -13.55 -3.90 9.96
N ASN A 208 -13.03 -2.92 9.20
CA ASN A 208 -13.31 -1.49 9.41
C ASN A 208 -14.29 -0.89 8.39
N GLY A 209 -14.93 -1.71 7.55
CA GLY A 209 -15.89 -1.24 6.54
C GLY A 209 -15.29 -0.26 5.53
N ALA A 210 -13.98 -0.34 5.28
CA ALA A 210 -13.24 0.54 4.39
C ALA A 210 -13.00 -0.10 3.00
N VAL A 211 -13.70 -1.17 2.69
CA VAL A 211 -13.63 -1.86 1.39
C VAL A 211 -14.23 -0.97 0.32
N ALA A 212 -13.52 -0.76 -0.79
CA ALA A 212 -14.09 -0.09 -1.94
C ALA A 212 -15.28 -0.92 -2.47
N ALA A 213 -16.41 -0.25 -2.73
CA ALA A 213 -17.56 -0.89 -3.37
C ALA A 213 -17.15 -1.44 -4.74
N GLY A 214 -17.03 -2.76 -4.89
CA GLY A 214 -16.56 -3.40 -6.12
C GLY A 214 -15.68 -4.62 -5.91
N LEU A 215 -15.36 -5.00 -4.66
CA LEU A 215 -14.79 -6.32 -4.39
C LEU A 215 -15.85 -7.38 -4.66
N VAL A 216 -15.88 -7.84 -5.91
CA VAL A 216 -16.56 -9.08 -6.29
C VAL A 216 -15.86 -10.20 -5.48
N ASP A 217 -16.65 -11.04 -4.81
CA ASP A 217 -16.18 -12.29 -4.20
C ASP A 217 -15.39 -13.08 -5.24
N LEU A 218 -14.06 -13.02 -5.14
CA LEU A 218 -13.20 -13.86 -5.96
C LEU A 218 -13.08 -15.20 -5.23
N PRO A 219 -13.60 -16.30 -5.81
CA PRO A 219 -13.42 -17.63 -5.23
C PRO A 219 -11.92 -17.95 -5.19
N GLY A 220 -11.42 -18.33 -4.03
CA GLY A 220 -10.02 -18.62 -3.76
C GLY A 220 -9.29 -17.63 -2.85
N PHE A 221 -9.92 -16.52 -2.46
CA PHE A 221 -9.34 -15.53 -1.54
C PHE A 221 -9.81 -15.68 -0.08
N LEU A 222 -10.72 -16.61 0.17
CA LEU A 222 -11.08 -17.03 1.52
C LEU A 222 -10.18 -18.20 1.88
N GLY A 223 -9.08 -17.92 2.56
CA GLY A 223 -8.24 -18.93 3.15
C GLY A 223 -9.05 -19.75 4.16
N SER A 224 -8.98 -21.06 4.00
CA SER A 224 -9.32 -22.05 5.02
C SER A 224 -8.52 -21.84 6.29
#